data_0dcb4794c312f4a8fec4ea5c60fcfb46
#
_entry.id   0dcb4794c312f4a8fec4ea5c60fcfb46
#
_cell.length_a   1.000
_cell.length_b   1.000
_cell.length_c   1.000
_cell.angle_alpha   90.00
_cell.angle_beta   90.00
_cell.angle_gamma   90.00
#
_symmetry.space_group_name_H-M   'P 1'
#
loop_
_entity.id
_entity.type
_entity.pdbx_description
1 polymer ?
#
loop_
_entity_poly.entity_id
_entity_poly.type
_entity_poly.pdbx_seq_one_letter_code
_entity_poly.pdbx_strand_id
1 'polypeptide(L)'
;MRRLDEIFDLRYGTNLELNSLTKVKAPSGVNFVSRAMGNNGVTSRVLATEPFGIPGEITVALSGNGVLSSFVQPEPFVTGFHVMILKAKDPNMSTVEKLWWCRCIWQNRHRFSYGRQANRTLGSLLMPDAPPAWVSEMKIPTHEGLARAIEPSVSLSPVSGWGRFSIDELFSVKKGKRVTKAQRAPGETRFIGASEKNHGITDMCDLEPLFDPHCLTVPYNGSVGFASYQDKPFFASDDVQVLIPRSEVSRWTLLFVATLIRFERSRFSYGYKWNMARMKKTTVRLPITTEGLPDWSYMESVMRGLPFSAAVASRIGDVRTPEEERIASLAI
;
A
#
# COMPACT_ATOMS: atom_id res chain seq x y z
N MET A 1 -26.62 -2.67 -24.19
CA MET A 1 -26.41 -2.27 -22.76
C MET A 1 -27.54 -2.82 -21.92
N ARG A 2 -27.20 -3.39 -20.76
CA ARG A 2 -28.14 -3.99 -19.80
C ARG A 2 -28.27 -3.12 -18.57
N ARG A 3 -29.35 -3.22 -17.83
CA ARG A 3 -29.51 -2.58 -16.52
C ARG A 3 -28.79 -3.42 -15.46
N LEU A 4 -28.29 -2.77 -14.42
CA LEU A 4 -27.62 -3.47 -13.30
C LEU A 4 -28.57 -4.45 -12.59
N ASP A 5 -29.86 -4.11 -12.46
CA ASP A 5 -30.89 -4.97 -11.85
C ASP A 5 -31.32 -6.16 -12.75
N GLU A 6 -30.86 -6.23 -13.99
CA GLU A 6 -30.98 -7.41 -14.84
C GLU A 6 -29.86 -8.43 -14.60
N ILE A 7 -28.74 -7.98 -14.03
CA ILE A 7 -27.52 -8.78 -13.78
C ILE A 7 -27.48 -9.26 -12.34
N PHE A 8 -27.91 -8.42 -11.41
CA PHE A 8 -27.86 -8.66 -9.97
C PHE A 8 -29.22 -8.46 -9.32
N ASP A 9 -29.48 -9.22 -8.26
CA ASP A 9 -30.52 -8.91 -7.28
C ASP A 9 -29.96 -7.90 -6.28
N LEU A 10 -30.68 -6.80 -6.08
CA LEU A 10 -30.25 -5.70 -5.21
C LEU A 10 -31.07 -5.71 -3.92
N ARG A 11 -30.39 -5.66 -2.78
CA ARG A 11 -31.02 -5.45 -1.48
C ARG A 11 -30.24 -4.44 -0.65
N TYR A 12 -30.93 -3.69 0.20
CA TYR A 12 -30.24 -2.88 1.19
C TYR A 12 -29.50 -3.74 2.18
N GLY A 13 -28.37 -3.22 2.68
CA GLY A 13 -27.64 -3.84 3.75
C GLY A 13 -28.38 -3.74 5.10
N THR A 14 -27.72 -4.17 6.16
CA THR A 14 -28.31 -4.27 7.51
C THR A 14 -28.56 -2.93 8.20
N ASN A 15 -27.94 -1.85 7.71
CA ASN A 15 -28.09 -0.48 8.23
C ASN A 15 -27.78 -0.36 9.74
N LEU A 16 -26.75 -1.06 10.21
CA LEU A 16 -26.36 -1.05 11.61
C LEU A 16 -25.50 0.18 11.95
N GLU A 17 -25.59 0.62 13.19
CA GLU A 17 -24.74 1.68 13.72
C GLU A 17 -23.50 1.05 14.39
N LEU A 18 -22.31 1.36 13.87
CA LEU A 18 -21.04 0.76 14.34
C LEU A 18 -20.79 1.02 15.84
N ASN A 19 -21.20 2.19 16.34
CA ASN A 19 -20.95 2.55 17.74
C ASN A 19 -21.81 1.77 18.74
N SER A 20 -22.91 1.17 18.28
CA SER A 20 -23.76 0.32 19.11
C SER A 20 -23.32 -1.15 19.12
N LEU A 21 -22.29 -1.51 18.35
CA LEU A 21 -21.82 -2.89 18.21
C LEU A 21 -20.53 -3.13 18.97
N THR A 22 -20.38 -4.37 19.49
CA THR A 22 -19.14 -4.80 20.13
C THR A 22 -18.08 -5.07 19.07
N LYS A 23 -17.01 -4.29 19.08
CA LYS A 23 -15.85 -4.48 18.19
C LYS A 23 -14.99 -5.60 18.68
N VAL A 24 -14.50 -6.44 17.75
CA VAL A 24 -13.65 -7.59 18.01
C VAL A 24 -12.47 -7.64 17.03
N LYS A 25 -11.52 -8.53 17.29
CA LYS A 25 -10.41 -8.84 16.36
C LYS A 25 -10.63 -10.19 15.70
N ALA A 26 -10.05 -10.36 14.51
CA ALA A 26 -10.02 -11.67 13.86
C ALA A 26 -9.37 -12.72 14.79
N PRO A 27 -9.84 -13.97 14.76
CA PRO A 27 -10.84 -14.55 13.85
C PRO A 27 -12.30 -14.35 14.29
N SER A 28 -12.57 -13.73 15.47
CA SER A 28 -13.91 -13.56 16.03
C SER A 28 -14.76 -12.58 15.23
N GLY A 29 -16.08 -12.78 15.23
CA GLY A 29 -17.06 -11.88 14.63
C GLY A 29 -17.04 -11.86 13.10
N VAL A 30 -17.73 -10.86 12.53
CA VAL A 30 -17.87 -10.65 11.07
C VAL A 30 -17.42 -9.28 10.67
N ASN A 31 -17.13 -9.07 9.38
CA ASN A 31 -16.73 -7.78 8.85
C ASN A 31 -17.88 -6.77 8.91
N PHE A 32 -17.57 -5.55 9.32
CA PHE A 32 -18.49 -4.40 9.24
C PHE A 32 -18.12 -3.55 8.02
N VAL A 33 -18.97 -3.59 7.00
CA VAL A 33 -18.78 -2.86 5.74
C VAL A 33 -19.48 -1.51 5.82
N SER A 34 -18.75 -0.46 5.51
CA SER A 34 -19.27 0.91 5.45
C SER A 34 -19.11 1.51 4.04
N ARG A 35 -19.31 2.83 3.92
CA ARG A 35 -19.07 3.58 2.67
C ARG A 35 -17.60 3.94 2.42
N ALA A 36 -16.68 3.27 3.08
CA ALA A 36 -15.25 3.51 2.91
C ALA A 36 -14.76 3.07 1.52
N MET A 37 -13.75 3.78 0.99
CA MET A 37 -13.16 3.50 -0.33
C MET A 37 -12.02 2.48 -0.27
N GLY A 38 -11.44 2.27 0.90
CA GLY A 38 -10.33 1.34 1.12
C GLY A 38 -10.74 0.08 1.86
N ASN A 39 -9.84 -0.89 1.92
CA ASN A 39 -10.00 -2.14 2.66
C ASN A 39 -11.34 -2.86 2.37
N ASN A 40 -11.73 -2.97 1.10
CA ASN A 40 -13.02 -3.54 0.65
C ASN A 40 -14.26 -2.93 1.35
N GLY A 41 -14.18 -1.67 1.80
CA GLY A 41 -15.23 -1.03 2.58
C GLY A 41 -15.29 -1.45 4.04
N VAL A 42 -14.47 -2.41 4.47
CA VAL A 42 -14.43 -2.93 5.84
C VAL A 42 -13.73 -1.92 6.76
N THR A 43 -14.47 -1.41 7.74
CA THR A 43 -13.96 -0.43 8.71
C THR A 43 -13.79 -0.98 10.11
N SER A 44 -14.37 -2.15 10.41
CA SER A 44 -14.24 -2.82 11.69
C SER A 44 -14.59 -4.29 11.55
N ARG A 45 -14.38 -5.04 12.65
CA ARG A 45 -14.95 -6.37 12.86
C ARG A 45 -15.81 -6.32 14.10
N VAL A 46 -17.00 -6.93 14.06
CA VAL A 46 -18.00 -6.81 15.12
C VAL A 46 -18.62 -8.17 15.45
N LEU A 47 -19.10 -8.32 16.69
CA LEU A 47 -20.02 -9.40 17.02
C LEU A 47 -21.40 -9.07 16.43
N ALA A 48 -21.94 -9.98 15.66
CA ALA A 48 -23.31 -9.91 15.15
C ALA A 48 -23.97 -11.29 15.33
N THR A 49 -25.25 -11.29 15.67
CA THR A 49 -26.02 -12.53 15.87
C THR A 49 -26.36 -13.24 14.57
N GLU A 50 -26.50 -12.47 13.49
CA GLU A 50 -26.77 -13.00 12.14
C GLU A 50 -25.98 -12.22 11.09
N PRO A 51 -25.16 -12.87 10.29
CA PRO A 51 -24.54 -12.26 9.12
C PRO A 51 -25.57 -12.15 8.01
N PHE A 52 -25.84 -10.95 7.53
CA PHE A 52 -26.80 -10.71 6.44
C PHE A 52 -26.19 -10.77 5.04
N GLY A 53 -24.86 -10.63 4.95
CA GLY A 53 -24.11 -10.77 3.71
C GLY A 53 -23.26 -12.02 3.72
N ILE A 54 -23.24 -12.74 2.61
CA ILE A 54 -22.47 -13.97 2.44
C ILE A 54 -21.24 -13.72 1.55
N PRO A 55 -20.20 -14.56 1.68
CA PRO A 55 -19.03 -14.47 0.79
C PRO A 55 -19.43 -14.52 -0.69
N GLY A 56 -18.76 -13.69 -1.50
CA GLY A 56 -18.99 -13.59 -2.93
C GLY A 56 -20.09 -12.61 -3.34
N GLU A 57 -20.84 -12.01 -2.42
CA GLU A 57 -21.71 -10.87 -2.74
C GLU A 57 -20.91 -9.58 -2.90
N ILE A 58 -21.47 -8.63 -3.66
CA ILE A 58 -20.87 -7.32 -3.90
C ILE A 58 -21.55 -6.30 -2.97
N THR A 59 -20.74 -5.47 -2.30
CA THR A 59 -21.24 -4.29 -1.59
C THR A 59 -21.00 -3.03 -2.39
N VAL A 60 -21.97 -2.11 -2.42
CA VAL A 60 -21.89 -0.83 -3.14
C VAL A 60 -22.25 0.30 -2.21
N ALA A 61 -21.36 1.27 -2.03
CA ALA A 61 -21.62 2.50 -1.29
C ALA A 61 -22.60 3.40 -2.07
N LEU A 62 -23.72 3.80 -1.45
CA LEU A 62 -24.79 4.57 -2.10
C LEU A 62 -24.61 6.09 -1.96
N SER A 63 -23.72 6.54 -1.11
CA SER A 63 -23.56 7.98 -0.80
C SER A 63 -22.14 8.28 -0.26
N GLY A 64 -21.88 9.57 -0.07
CA GLY A 64 -20.61 10.08 0.47
C GLY A 64 -19.51 10.16 -0.60
N ASN A 65 -18.27 10.43 -0.16
CA ASN A 65 -17.11 10.58 -1.05
C ASN A 65 -16.77 9.27 -1.79
N GLY A 66 -17.16 8.14 -1.21
CA GLY A 66 -16.99 6.80 -1.78
C GLY A 66 -18.19 6.30 -2.57
N VAL A 67 -19.11 7.17 -3.02
CA VAL A 67 -20.29 6.73 -3.79
C VAL A 67 -19.87 5.83 -4.96
N LEU A 68 -20.56 4.70 -5.11
CA LEU A 68 -20.29 3.61 -6.04
C LEU A 68 -18.97 2.86 -5.84
N SER A 69 -18.26 3.05 -4.72
CA SER A 69 -17.21 2.10 -4.33
C SER A 69 -17.84 0.73 -4.16
N SER A 70 -17.34 -0.24 -4.92
CA SER A 70 -17.94 -1.57 -5.07
C SER A 70 -16.90 -2.64 -4.81
N PHE A 71 -17.22 -3.61 -3.93
CA PHE A 71 -16.28 -4.63 -3.49
C PHE A 71 -16.95 -6.00 -3.40
N VAL A 72 -16.29 -7.03 -3.91
CA VAL A 72 -16.65 -8.43 -3.64
C VAL A 72 -16.20 -8.75 -2.23
N GLN A 73 -17.12 -9.21 -1.39
CA GLN A 73 -16.81 -9.54 0.01
C GLN A 73 -16.33 -10.99 0.11
N PRO A 74 -15.12 -11.24 0.66
CA PRO A 74 -14.58 -12.60 0.76
C PRO A 74 -15.09 -13.36 2.01
N GLU A 75 -15.62 -12.66 2.99
CA GLU A 75 -16.06 -13.20 4.29
C GLU A 75 -17.50 -12.77 4.61
N PRO A 76 -18.19 -13.43 5.56
CA PRO A 76 -19.47 -12.96 6.05
C PRO A 76 -19.39 -11.54 6.61
N PHE A 77 -20.45 -10.76 6.41
CA PHE A 77 -20.45 -9.35 6.78
C PHE A 77 -21.82 -8.80 7.16
N VAL A 78 -21.77 -7.72 7.92
CA VAL A 78 -22.89 -6.79 8.14
C VAL A 78 -22.54 -5.43 7.57
N THR A 79 -23.51 -4.54 7.41
CA THR A 79 -23.25 -3.23 6.82
C THR A 79 -23.75 -2.09 7.68
N GLY A 80 -23.06 -0.96 7.57
CA GLY A 80 -23.58 0.34 7.99
C GLY A 80 -24.64 0.89 7.03
N PHE A 81 -25.08 2.12 7.29
CA PHE A 81 -26.08 2.82 6.47
C PHE A 81 -25.58 3.11 5.05
N HIS A 82 -26.52 3.13 4.11
CA HIS A 82 -26.31 3.47 2.69
C HIS A 82 -25.32 2.56 1.98
N VAL A 83 -25.40 1.27 2.26
CA VAL A 83 -24.70 0.22 1.50
C VAL A 83 -25.75 -0.69 0.87
N MET A 84 -25.63 -0.93 -0.44
CA MET A 84 -26.42 -1.90 -1.19
C MET A 84 -25.63 -3.20 -1.30
N ILE A 85 -26.32 -4.33 -1.21
CA ILE A 85 -25.76 -5.66 -1.44
C ILE A 85 -26.30 -6.17 -2.76
N LEU A 86 -25.40 -6.65 -3.62
CA LEU A 86 -25.71 -7.21 -4.93
C LEU A 86 -25.38 -8.70 -4.93
N LYS A 87 -26.38 -9.52 -5.22
CA LYS A 87 -26.23 -10.95 -5.46
C LYS A 87 -26.31 -11.22 -6.96
N ALA A 88 -25.33 -11.90 -7.53
CA ALA A 88 -25.38 -12.28 -8.95
C ALA A 88 -26.59 -13.17 -9.22
N LYS A 89 -27.33 -12.88 -10.29
CA LYS A 89 -28.44 -13.73 -10.76
C LYS A 89 -27.92 -15.01 -11.41
N ASP A 90 -26.76 -14.92 -12.08
CA ASP A 90 -26.06 -16.11 -12.54
C ASP A 90 -25.26 -16.72 -11.38
N PRO A 91 -25.61 -17.92 -10.92
CA PRO A 91 -24.89 -18.58 -9.83
C PRO A 91 -23.46 -18.98 -10.21
N ASN A 92 -23.14 -19.06 -11.51
CA ASN A 92 -21.81 -19.44 -12.00
C ASN A 92 -20.91 -18.22 -12.26
N MET A 93 -21.40 -16.99 -12.02
CA MET A 93 -20.59 -15.79 -12.19
C MET A 93 -19.32 -15.86 -11.33
N SER A 94 -18.18 -15.89 -11.99
CA SER A 94 -16.86 -15.99 -11.33
C SER A 94 -16.52 -14.75 -10.51
N THR A 95 -15.59 -14.88 -9.57
CA THR A 95 -15.09 -13.72 -8.80
C THR A 95 -14.43 -12.68 -9.70
N VAL A 96 -13.76 -13.10 -10.77
CA VAL A 96 -13.13 -12.16 -11.73
C VAL A 96 -14.19 -11.33 -12.45
N GLU A 97 -15.27 -11.97 -12.90
CA GLU A 97 -16.40 -11.25 -13.52
C GLU A 97 -17.05 -10.28 -12.53
N LYS A 98 -17.25 -10.69 -11.27
CA LYS A 98 -17.77 -9.80 -10.21
C LYS A 98 -16.85 -8.59 -9.98
N LEU A 99 -15.53 -8.77 -9.99
CA LEU A 99 -14.57 -7.68 -9.90
C LEU A 99 -14.64 -6.74 -11.10
N TRP A 100 -14.82 -7.30 -12.31
CA TRP A 100 -15.02 -6.49 -13.51
C TRP A 100 -16.31 -5.67 -13.43
N TRP A 101 -17.42 -6.26 -12.95
CA TRP A 101 -18.67 -5.54 -12.71
C TRP A 101 -18.51 -4.44 -11.66
N CYS A 102 -17.78 -4.69 -10.58
CA CYS A 102 -17.41 -3.66 -9.61
C CYS A 102 -16.72 -2.47 -10.29
N ARG A 103 -15.81 -2.73 -11.23
CA ARG A 103 -15.14 -1.68 -12.01
C ARG A 103 -16.12 -0.92 -12.90
N CYS A 104 -17.05 -1.60 -13.55
CA CYS A 104 -18.07 -0.97 -14.37
C CYS A 104 -19.01 -0.09 -13.54
N ILE A 105 -19.44 -0.55 -12.36
CA ILE A 105 -20.23 0.25 -11.42
C ILE A 105 -19.45 1.51 -11.03
N TRP A 106 -18.19 1.38 -10.64
CA TRP A 106 -17.34 2.48 -10.24
C TRP A 106 -17.12 3.53 -11.34
N GLN A 107 -17.10 3.16 -12.59
CA GLN A 107 -16.95 4.11 -13.70
C GLN A 107 -18.12 5.10 -13.80
N ASN A 108 -19.29 4.75 -13.28
CA ASN A 108 -20.47 5.62 -13.26
C ASN A 108 -20.45 6.67 -12.13
N ARG A 109 -19.44 6.70 -11.25
CA ARG A 109 -19.41 7.59 -10.07
C ARG A 109 -19.53 9.07 -10.39
N HIS A 110 -19.06 9.51 -11.56
CA HIS A 110 -19.17 10.90 -12.02
C HIS A 110 -20.61 11.41 -12.12
N ARG A 111 -21.60 10.51 -12.17
CA ARG A 111 -23.04 10.82 -12.23
C ARG A 111 -23.62 11.13 -10.84
N PHE A 112 -22.86 10.91 -9.78
CA PHE A 112 -23.27 11.04 -8.38
C PHE A 112 -22.34 11.99 -7.62
N SER A 113 -22.88 12.59 -6.56
CA SER A 113 -22.15 13.52 -5.70
C SER A 113 -22.70 13.43 -4.27
N TYR A 114 -22.16 14.23 -3.36
CA TYR A 114 -22.63 14.26 -1.98
C TYR A 114 -24.15 14.51 -1.89
N GLY A 115 -24.69 15.40 -2.70
CA GLY A 115 -26.15 15.69 -2.76
C GLY A 115 -26.95 14.76 -3.69
N ARG A 116 -26.31 13.86 -4.44
CA ARG A 116 -26.95 12.98 -5.41
C ARG A 116 -26.58 11.53 -5.15
N GLN A 117 -27.34 10.92 -4.27
CA GLN A 117 -27.16 9.53 -3.85
C GLN A 117 -27.64 8.53 -4.91
N ALA A 118 -27.07 7.33 -4.91
CA ALA A 118 -27.42 6.27 -5.87
C ALA A 118 -28.60 5.38 -5.42
N ASN A 119 -29.24 5.64 -4.28
CA ASN A 119 -30.21 4.77 -3.62
C ASN A 119 -31.31 4.23 -4.54
N ARG A 120 -31.97 5.12 -5.31
CA ARG A 120 -33.10 4.76 -6.18
C ARG A 120 -32.69 4.47 -7.62
N THR A 121 -31.47 4.83 -7.99
CA THR A 121 -31.04 4.79 -9.39
C THR A 121 -29.96 3.75 -9.66
N LEU A 122 -29.45 3.08 -8.62
CA LEU A 122 -28.39 2.08 -8.76
C LEU A 122 -28.80 0.97 -9.72
N GLY A 123 -29.98 0.38 -9.54
CA GLY A 123 -30.47 -0.72 -10.38
C GLY A 123 -30.64 -0.36 -11.86
N SER A 124 -30.97 0.91 -12.14
CA SER A 124 -31.15 1.39 -13.51
C SER A 124 -29.87 1.84 -14.21
N LEU A 125 -28.69 1.70 -13.57
CA LEU A 125 -27.43 1.99 -14.23
C LEU A 125 -27.23 1.10 -15.45
N LEU A 126 -26.86 1.72 -16.57
CA LEU A 126 -26.56 1.00 -17.80
C LEU A 126 -25.14 0.44 -17.74
N MET A 127 -25.06 -0.85 -17.93
CA MET A 127 -23.84 -1.65 -17.91
C MET A 127 -23.56 -2.21 -19.31
N PRO A 128 -22.34 -2.63 -19.61
CA PRO A 128 -22.06 -3.44 -20.80
C PRO A 128 -22.96 -4.69 -20.87
N ASP A 129 -23.15 -5.24 -22.06
CA ASP A 129 -24.00 -6.43 -22.23
C ASP A 129 -23.38 -7.69 -21.63
N ALA A 130 -22.05 -7.82 -21.69
CA ALA A 130 -21.29 -8.92 -21.11
C ALA A 130 -19.85 -8.48 -20.78
N PRO A 131 -19.15 -9.21 -19.91
CA PRO A 131 -17.70 -9.08 -19.76
C PRO A 131 -16.99 -9.41 -21.08
N PRO A 132 -15.93 -8.67 -21.45
CA PRO A 132 -15.10 -9.05 -22.61
C PRO A 132 -14.35 -10.36 -22.35
N ALA A 133 -13.99 -11.07 -23.44
CA ALA A 133 -13.40 -12.41 -23.38
C ALA A 133 -12.15 -12.48 -22.46
N TRP A 134 -11.30 -11.46 -22.45
CA TRP A 134 -10.11 -11.44 -21.62
C TRP A 134 -10.41 -11.53 -20.12
N VAL A 135 -11.62 -11.18 -19.65
CA VAL A 135 -12.01 -11.28 -18.23
C VAL A 135 -12.03 -12.73 -17.78
N SER A 136 -12.53 -13.64 -18.62
CA SER A 136 -12.55 -15.08 -18.29
C SER A 136 -11.15 -15.73 -18.29
N GLU A 137 -10.20 -15.11 -18.96
CA GLU A 137 -8.81 -15.56 -19.02
C GLU A 137 -7.99 -15.07 -17.83
N MET A 138 -8.47 -14.04 -17.12
CA MET A 138 -7.76 -13.49 -15.95
C MET A 138 -7.78 -14.47 -14.77
N LYS A 139 -6.63 -14.65 -14.17
CA LYS A 139 -6.47 -15.36 -12.89
C LYS A 139 -6.32 -14.36 -11.76
N ILE A 140 -7.09 -14.53 -10.70
CA ILE A 140 -6.83 -13.80 -9.45
C ILE A 140 -5.54 -14.39 -8.88
N PRO A 141 -4.50 -13.57 -8.66
CA PRO A 141 -3.28 -14.07 -8.05
C PRO A 141 -3.61 -14.69 -6.69
N THR A 142 -3.26 -15.93 -6.49
CA THR A 142 -3.32 -16.53 -5.16
C THR A 142 -2.19 -15.95 -4.33
N HIS A 143 -2.51 -15.52 -3.12
CA HIS A 143 -1.50 -15.03 -2.18
C HIS A 143 -0.89 -16.13 -1.32
N GLU A 144 -1.16 -17.41 -1.64
CA GLU A 144 -0.54 -18.55 -1.01
C GLU A 144 0.99 -18.47 -1.18
N GLY A 145 1.68 -18.55 -0.06
CA GLY A 145 3.14 -18.41 -0.01
C GLY A 145 3.67 -16.97 -0.04
N LEU A 146 2.90 -15.94 -0.41
CA LEU A 146 3.38 -14.54 -0.36
C LEU A 146 3.70 -14.07 1.07
N ALA A 147 2.98 -14.58 2.06
CA ALA A 147 3.22 -14.25 3.47
C ALA A 147 4.50 -14.91 4.02
N ARG A 148 5.20 -15.74 3.23
CA ARG A 148 6.42 -16.42 3.66
C ARG A 148 7.52 -15.40 4.00
N ALA A 149 8.14 -15.60 5.16
CA ALA A 149 9.38 -14.92 5.54
C ALA A 149 10.59 -15.66 4.94
N ILE A 150 11.69 -14.94 4.68
CA ILE A 150 12.96 -15.53 4.24
C ILE A 150 13.62 -16.28 5.40
N GLU A 151 13.57 -15.69 6.58
CA GLU A 151 14.19 -16.18 7.80
C GLU A 151 13.17 -16.34 8.93
N PRO A 152 13.49 -17.08 9.99
CA PRO A 152 12.67 -17.12 11.20
C PRO A 152 12.44 -15.71 11.76
N SER A 153 11.25 -15.50 12.34
CA SER A 153 10.90 -14.20 12.93
C SER A 153 11.81 -13.86 14.11
N VAL A 154 12.36 -12.67 14.08
CA VAL A 154 13.16 -12.09 15.17
C VAL A 154 12.28 -11.09 15.92
N SER A 155 12.18 -11.24 17.25
CA SER A 155 11.44 -10.30 18.08
C SER A 155 12.17 -8.96 18.15
N LEU A 156 11.43 -7.85 18.01
CA LEU A 156 11.99 -6.52 18.18
C LEU A 156 12.40 -6.31 19.65
N SER A 157 13.63 -5.88 19.86
CA SER A 157 14.11 -5.42 21.16
C SER A 157 13.37 -4.14 21.60
N PRO A 158 13.19 -3.91 22.91
CA PRO A 158 12.56 -2.70 23.41
C PRO A 158 13.25 -1.44 22.90
N VAL A 159 12.50 -0.48 22.37
CA VAL A 159 13.02 0.79 21.80
C VAL A 159 13.76 1.64 22.85
N SER A 160 13.51 1.39 24.14
CA SER A 160 14.24 2.05 25.25
C SER A 160 15.74 1.75 25.25
N GLY A 161 16.14 0.58 24.73
CA GLY A 161 17.54 0.16 24.61
C GLY A 161 18.22 0.60 23.31
N TRP A 162 17.53 1.31 22.42
CA TRP A 162 18.08 1.73 21.13
C TRP A 162 18.89 3.02 21.25
N GLY A 163 20.01 3.11 20.54
CA GLY A 163 20.84 4.28 20.41
C GLY A 163 20.21 5.38 19.55
N ARG A 164 20.68 6.63 19.72
CA ARG A 164 20.25 7.78 18.92
C ARG A 164 21.36 8.17 17.95
N PHE A 165 21.01 8.26 16.67
CA PHE A 165 21.94 8.63 15.60
C PHE A 165 21.32 9.74 14.77
N SER A 166 22.08 10.76 14.44
CA SER A 166 21.62 11.77 13.49
C SER A 166 21.63 11.21 12.06
N ILE A 167 20.78 11.72 11.21
CA ILE A 167 20.76 11.32 9.80
C ILE A 167 22.12 11.64 9.14
N ASP A 168 22.80 12.72 9.54
CA ASP A 168 24.10 13.08 8.97
C ASP A 168 25.24 12.14 9.40
N GLU A 169 25.12 11.46 10.56
CA GLU A 169 26.06 10.38 10.95
C GLU A 169 25.90 9.14 10.08
N LEU A 170 24.67 8.81 9.71
CA LEU A 170 24.33 7.59 8.97
C LEU A 170 24.43 7.76 7.45
N PHE A 171 24.13 8.94 6.94
CA PHE A 171 23.96 9.20 5.51
C PHE A 171 24.64 10.48 5.05
N SER A 172 25.19 10.46 3.83
CA SER A 172 25.47 11.68 3.07
C SER A 172 24.18 12.20 2.47
N VAL A 173 23.73 13.39 2.90
CA VAL A 173 22.47 13.98 2.42
C VAL A 173 22.75 14.87 1.22
N LYS A 174 22.13 14.53 0.07
CA LYS A 174 22.22 15.28 -1.18
C LYS A 174 20.85 15.81 -1.56
N LYS A 175 20.79 16.83 -2.40
CA LYS A 175 19.55 17.39 -2.94
C LYS A 175 19.42 17.04 -4.41
N GLY A 176 18.20 16.72 -4.84
CA GLY A 176 17.88 16.57 -6.25
C GLY A 176 17.96 17.90 -7.01
N LYS A 177 17.75 17.87 -8.32
CA LYS A 177 17.87 19.01 -9.22
C LYS A 177 16.51 19.38 -9.81
N ARG A 178 16.23 20.68 -9.90
CA ARG A 178 15.00 21.18 -10.51
C ARG A 178 15.01 20.97 -12.02
N VAL A 179 14.00 20.23 -12.49
CA VAL A 179 13.69 20.05 -13.90
C VAL A 179 12.17 20.05 -14.05
N THR A 180 11.65 20.92 -14.93
CA THR A 180 10.22 20.99 -15.20
C THR A 180 9.78 19.88 -16.16
N LYS A 181 8.47 19.61 -16.23
CA LYS A 181 7.94 18.61 -17.16
C LYS A 181 8.25 18.93 -18.63
N ALA A 182 8.30 20.22 -18.98
CA ALA A 182 8.64 20.67 -20.35
C ALA A 182 10.12 20.47 -20.74
N GLN A 183 10.99 20.23 -19.76
CA GLN A 183 12.44 20.05 -19.97
C GLN A 183 12.86 18.58 -20.02
N ARG A 184 11.92 17.65 -20.05
CA ARG A 184 12.17 16.22 -20.11
C ARG A 184 11.20 15.55 -21.08
N ALA A 185 11.72 14.62 -21.86
CA ALA A 185 10.95 13.75 -22.74
C ALA A 185 10.72 12.38 -22.08
N PRO A 186 9.79 11.54 -22.56
CA PRO A 186 9.68 10.15 -22.16
C PRO A 186 10.99 9.38 -22.38
N GLY A 187 11.35 8.50 -21.44
CA GLY A 187 12.57 7.70 -21.49
C GLY A 187 12.55 6.59 -20.45
N GLU A 188 13.72 6.05 -20.09
CA GLU A 188 13.84 4.90 -19.20
C GLU A 188 14.35 5.25 -17.79
N THR A 189 14.80 6.46 -17.57
CA THR A 189 15.26 6.92 -16.25
C THR A 189 14.08 7.25 -15.33
N ARG A 190 14.09 6.67 -14.13
CA ARG A 190 13.09 7.00 -13.10
C ARG A 190 13.23 8.45 -12.66
N PHE A 191 12.14 9.22 -12.72
CA PHE A 191 12.09 10.55 -12.15
C PHE A 191 11.38 10.51 -10.80
N ILE A 192 12.14 10.80 -9.74
CA ILE A 192 11.64 10.78 -8.36
C ILE A 192 11.15 12.17 -7.98
N GLY A 193 9.86 12.27 -7.70
CA GLY A 193 9.19 13.49 -7.24
C GLY A 193 8.73 13.40 -5.79
N ALA A 194 8.08 14.46 -5.32
CA ALA A 194 7.59 14.58 -3.94
C ALA A 194 6.27 13.80 -3.71
N SER A 195 6.27 12.50 -3.98
CA SER A 195 5.11 11.61 -3.91
C SER A 195 5.34 10.48 -2.89
N GLU A 196 4.26 10.05 -2.22
CA GLU A 196 4.24 8.83 -1.41
C GLU A 196 3.85 7.58 -2.20
N LYS A 197 3.42 7.75 -3.46
CA LYS A 197 2.99 6.65 -4.33
C LYS A 197 4.18 6.15 -5.15
N ASN A 198 4.13 4.86 -5.51
CA ASN A 198 5.08 4.21 -6.41
C ASN A 198 6.55 4.52 -6.05
N HIS A 199 6.93 4.43 -4.77
CA HIS A 199 8.28 4.73 -4.27
C HIS A 199 8.80 6.13 -4.66
N GLY A 200 7.91 7.10 -4.89
CA GLY A 200 8.25 8.44 -5.34
C GLY A 200 8.45 8.57 -6.86
N ILE A 201 8.34 7.48 -7.63
CA ILE A 201 8.46 7.52 -9.10
C ILE A 201 7.21 8.21 -9.66
N THR A 202 7.39 9.44 -10.14
CA THR A 202 6.29 10.25 -10.70
C THR A 202 6.30 10.29 -12.23
N ASP A 203 7.42 9.88 -12.85
CA ASP A 203 7.58 9.86 -14.30
C ASP A 203 8.72 8.91 -14.72
N MET A 204 8.79 8.60 -16.02
CA MET A 204 9.93 7.97 -16.68
C MET A 204 10.43 8.95 -17.75
N CYS A 205 11.70 9.29 -17.73
CA CYS A 205 12.26 10.36 -18.57
C CYS A 205 13.59 10.00 -19.23
N ASP A 206 14.02 10.85 -20.16
CA ASP A 206 15.24 10.75 -20.97
C ASP A 206 16.49 11.35 -20.29
N LEU A 207 16.35 11.86 -19.07
CA LEU A 207 17.46 12.48 -18.35
C LEU A 207 18.48 11.42 -17.92
N GLU A 208 19.76 11.77 -17.97
CA GLU A 208 20.81 10.95 -17.36
C GLU A 208 20.56 10.82 -15.85
N PRO A 209 20.71 9.62 -15.27
CA PRO A 209 20.58 9.42 -13.83
C PRO A 209 21.50 10.35 -13.04
N LEU A 210 20.98 11.02 -12.03
CA LEU A 210 21.75 11.90 -11.14
C LEU A 210 22.30 11.16 -9.93
N PHE A 211 21.72 10.02 -9.59
CA PHE A 211 22.06 9.21 -8.43
C PHE A 211 22.09 7.73 -8.77
N ASP A 212 23.03 7.05 -8.15
CA ASP A 212 23.14 5.60 -8.17
C ASP A 212 22.05 4.94 -7.29
N PRO A 213 21.77 3.64 -7.50
CA PRO A 213 20.87 2.89 -6.63
C PRO A 213 21.42 2.75 -5.21
N HIS A 214 20.71 1.98 -4.39
CA HIS A 214 21.10 1.64 -3.02
C HIS A 214 21.15 2.83 -2.06
N CYS A 215 20.14 3.69 -2.14
CA CYS A 215 19.96 4.85 -1.27
C CYS A 215 18.50 5.06 -0.93
N LEU A 216 18.22 6.00 -0.03
CA LEU A 216 16.86 6.43 0.31
C LEU A 216 16.55 7.79 -0.30
N THR A 217 15.33 7.97 -0.78
CA THR A 217 14.80 9.27 -1.18
C THR A 217 13.76 9.73 -0.17
N VAL A 218 13.84 10.99 0.25
CA VAL A 218 12.94 11.59 1.24
C VAL A 218 12.45 12.95 0.74
N PRO A 219 11.17 13.07 0.36
CA PRO A 219 10.58 14.37 0.02
C PRO A 219 10.62 15.32 1.22
N TYR A 220 11.06 16.56 1.02
CA TYR A 220 10.99 17.61 2.04
C TYR A 220 9.85 18.62 1.78
N ASN A 221 9.17 18.47 0.65
CA ASN A 221 7.97 19.18 0.23
C ASN A 221 6.93 18.16 -0.28
N GLY A 222 5.67 18.50 -0.43
CA GLY A 222 4.61 17.57 -0.81
C GLY A 222 4.41 16.46 0.25
N SER A 223 4.69 15.21 -0.10
CA SER A 223 4.61 14.05 0.84
C SER A 223 5.80 14.00 1.79
N VAL A 224 5.96 15.04 2.62
CA VAL A 224 7.12 15.23 3.50
C VAL A 224 7.41 13.98 4.32
N GLY A 225 8.68 13.56 4.32
CA GLY A 225 9.18 12.47 5.15
C GLY A 225 8.81 11.07 4.69
N PHE A 226 8.21 10.90 3.52
CA PHE A 226 7.93 9.58 2.96
C PHE A 226 9.19 8.96 2.37
N ALA A 227 10.01 8.34 3.21
CA ALA A 227 11.25 7.70 2.80
C ALA A 227 10.98 6.49 1.90
N SER A 228 11.71 6.36 0.79
CA SER A 228 11.62 5.24 -0.14
C SER A 228 13.00 4.75 -0.54
N TYR A 229 13.17 3.42 -0.60
CA TYR A 229 14.37 2.78 -1.11
C TYR A 229 14.39 2.82 -2.63
N GLN A 230 15.54 3.12 -3.23
CA GLN A 230 15.75 3.14 -4.67
C GLN A 230 16.73 2.01 -5.06
N ASP A 231 16.23 1.10 -5.90
CA ASP A 231 16.94 -0.11 -6.36
C ASP A 231 17.55 0.03 -7.76
N LYS A 232 17.30 1.14 -8.45
CA LYS A 232 17.83 1.45 -9.78
C LYS A 232 18.33 2.90 -9.83
N PRO A 233 19.22 3.24 -10.77
CA PRO A 233 19.63 4.62 -11.01
C PRO A 233 18.43 5.51 -11.30
N PHE A 234 18.48 6.77 -10.88
CA PHE A 234 17.35 7.69 -10.97
C PHE A 234 17.76 9.15 -11.04
N PHE A 235 16.83 10.00 -11.47
CA PHE A 235 16.90 11.44 -11.35
C PHE A 235 15.94 11.91 -10.27
N ALA A 236 16.39 12.70 -9.30
CA ALA A 236 15.55 13.26 -8.24
C ALA A 236 15.24 14.75 -8.49
N SER A 237 13.97 15.11 -8.28
CA SER A 237 13.55 16.52 -8.29
C SER A 237 14.16 17.31 -7.14
N ASP A 238 14.19 18.63 -7.25
CA ASP A 238 14.69 19.52 -6.18
C ASP A 238 13.85 19.51 -4.89
N ASP A 239 12.67 18.91 -4.90
CA ASP A 239 11.82 18.69 -3.71
C ASP A 239 12.14 17.39 -2.95
N VAL A 240 13.13 16.64 -3.41
CA VAL A 240 13.54 15.36 -2.83
C VAL A 240 14.99 15.45 -2.33
N GLN A 241 15.23 14.93 -1.14
CA GLN A 241 16.56 14.71 -0.61
C GLN A 241 16.92 13.24 -0.75
N VAL A 242 18.18 12.98 -1.10
CA VAL A 242 18.74 11.65 -1.29
C VAL A 242 19.70 11.36 -0.16
N LEU A 243 19.48 10.27 0.55
CA LEU A 243 20.26 9.79 1.67
C LEU A 243 21.12 8.62 1.20
N ILE A 244 22.40 8.86 0.97
CA ILE A 244 23.37 7.87 0.54
C ILE A 244 24.04 7.31 1.81
N PRO A 245 23.97 6.01 2.10
CA PRO A 245 24.55 5.43 3.30
C PRO A 245 26.06 5.68 3.37
N ARG A 246 26.59 5.97 4.56
CA ARG A 246 28.03 6.16 4.80
C ARG A 246 28.75 4.84 5.09
N SER A 247 28.00 3.83 5.49
CA SER A 247 28.49 2.47 5.74
C SER A 247 27.92 1.52 4.71
N GLU A 248 28.58 0.43 4.46
CA GLU A 248 28.07 -0.66 3.68
C GLU A 248 26.94 -1.35 4.48
N VAL A 249 25.71 -1.24 3.99
CA VAL A 249 24.51 -1.76 4.64
C VAL A 249 23.64 -2.47 3.61
N SER A 250 22.89 -3.46 4.04
CA SER A 250 22.00 -4.19 3.13
C SER A 250 20.75 -3.35 2.77
N ARG A 251 20.10 -3.73 1.69
CA ARG A 251 18.77 -3.15 1.33
C ARG A 251 17.73 -3.34 2.42
N TRP A 252 17.79 -4.44 3.15
CA TRP A 252 16.89 -4.73 4.26
C TRP A 252 17.08 -3.74 5.41
N THR A 253 18.31 -3.45 5.73
CA THR A 253 18.68 -2.40 6.69
C THR A 253 18.17 -1.03 6.23
N LEU A 254 18.32 -0.69 4.94
CA LEU A 254 17.79 0.57 4.40
C LEU A 254 16.25 0.63 4.48
N LEU A 255 15.55 -0.47 4.23
CA LEU A 255 14.09 -0.55 4.40
C LEU A 255 13.67 -0.37 5.87
N PHE A 256 14.42 -0.96 6.82
CA PHE A 256 14.21 -0.75 8.25
C PHE A 256 14.35 0.74 8.61
N VAL A 257 15.45 1.36 8.21
CA VAL A 257 15.72 2.78 8.50
C VAL A 257 14.70 3.69 7.80
N ALA A 258 14.30 3.39 6.57
CA ALA A 258 13.24 4.12 5.87
C ALA A 258 11.93 4.12 6.67
N THR A 259 11.59 3.00 7.31
CA THR A 259 10.40 2.90 8.16
C THR A 259 10.51 3.85 9.35
N LEU A 260 11.66 3.90 10.02
CA LEU A 260 11.89 4.81 11.15
C LEU A 260 11.86 6.28 10.73
N ILE A 261 12.45 6.62 9.59
CA ILE A 261 12.39 7.98 9.03
C ILE A 261 10.92 8.40 8.80
N ARG A 262 10.07 7.49 8.33
CA ARG A 262 8.63 7.77 8.14
C ARG A 262 7.91 8.11 9.44
N PHE A 263 8.32 7.57 10.58
CA PHE A 263 7.74 7.95 11.88
C PHE A 263 8.06 9.39 12.26
N GLU A 264 9.19 9.95 11.83
CA GLU A 264 9.56 11.33 12.10
C GLU A 264 8.72 12.35 11.31
N ARG A 265 7.99 11.91 10.26
CA ARG A 265 7.18 12.80 9.39
C ARG A 265 6.14 13.63 10.15
N SER A 266 5.61 13.13 11.25
CA SER A 266 4.62 13.84 12.08
C SER A 266 5.13 15.17 12.66
N ARG A 267 6.45 15.34 12.74
CA ARG A 267 7.12 16.56 13.23
C ARG A 267 7.22 17.65 12.17
N PHE A 268 6.90 17.35 10.92
CA PHE A 268 7.09 18.23 9.77
C PHE A 268 5.79 18.41 9.00
N SER A 269 5.65 19.56 8.35
CA SER A 269 4.44 19.95 7.62
C SER A 269 4.79 20.88 6.47
N TYR A 270 3.79 21.29 5.70
CA TYR A 270 3.97 22.29 4.64
C TYR A 270 4.54 23.62 5.18
N GLY A 271 4.11 24.07 6.35
CA GLY A 271 4.65 25.27 7.03
C GLY A 271 5.98 25.05 7.76
N TYR A 272 6.33 23.80 8.05
CA TYR A 272 7.59 23.44 8.71
C TYR A 272 8.31 22.33 7.95
N LYS A 273 8.85 22.69 6.78
CA LYS A 273 9.49 21.75 5.85
C LYS A 273 10.72 21.07 6.44
N TRP A 274 10.88 19.79 6.12
CA TRP A 274 12.05 19.01 6.52
C TRP A 274 13.23 19.24 5.56
N ASN A 275 13.73 20.47 5.53
CA ASN A 275 14.86 20.86 4.69
C ASN A 275 16.16 20.14 5.08
N MET A 276 17.19 20.23 4.25
CA MET A 276 18.47 19.52 4.42
C MET A 276 19.10 19.78 5.79
N ALA A 277 19.12 21.03 6.26
CA ALA A 277 19.72 21.37 7.54
C ALA A 277 18.99 20.71 8.72
N ARG A 278 17.66 20.67 8.68
CA ARG A 278 16.85 19.98 9.68
C ARG A 278 16.99 18.47 9.57
N MET A 279 17.02 17.93 8.34
CA MET A 279 17.15 16.50 8.10
C MET A 279 18.47 15.97 8.66
N LYS A 280 19.56 16.61 8.38
CA LYS A 280 20.89 16.25 8.93
C LYS A 280 20.91 16.18 10.46
N LYS A 281 20.24 17.12 11.13
CA LYS A 281 20.15 17.20 12.60
C LYS A 281 19.08 16.30 13.20
N THR A 282 18.21 15.72 12.40
CA THR A 282 17.17 14.81 12.90
C THR A 282 17.82 13.51 13.36
N THR A 283 17.46 13.07 14.56
CA THR A 283 17.92 11.81 15.12
C THR A 283 16.87 10.74 14.99
N VAL A 284 17.28 9.54 14.61
CA VAL A 284 16.50 8.31 14.64
C VAL A 284 17.04 7.38 15.72
N ARG A 285 16.17 6.55 16.27
CA ARG A 285 16.61 5.50 17.20
C ARG A 285 16.84 4.21 16.42
N LEU A 286 18.00 3.59 16.62
CA LEU A 286 18.37 2.32 16.00
C LEU A 286 18.78 1.30 17.06
N PRO A 287 18.52 0.00 16.86
CA PRO A 287 19.15 -1.07 17.62
C PRO A 287 20.65 -0.91 17.60
N ILE A 288 21.30 -1.20 18.73
CA ILE A 288 22.73 -1.04 18.91
C ILE A 288 23.40 -2.35 19.32
N THR A 289 24.65 -2.51 18.90
CA THR A 289 25.56 -3.53 19.38
C THR A 289 25.98 -3.26 20.84
N THR A 290 26.69 -4.19 21.46
CA THR A 290 27.29 -4.01 22.80
C THR A 290 28.29 -2.84 22.86
N GLU A 291 28.83 -2.42 21.72
CA GLU A 291 29.76 -1.31 21.56
C GLU A 291 29.03 0.03 21.32
N GLY A 292 27.70 0.04 21.29
CA GLY A 292 26.91 1.24 21.07
C GLY A 292 26.83 1.70 19.62
N LEU A 293 27.26 0.90 18.65
CA LEU A 293 27.15 1.18 17.22
C LEU A 293 25.82 0.64 16.67
N PRO A 294 25.32 1.15 15.51
CA PRO A 294 24.12 0.61 14.89
C PRO A 294 24.30 -0.89 14.58
N ASP A 295 23.34 -1.71 15.01
CA ASP A 295 23.34 -3.15 14.74
C ASP A 295 22.65 -3.43 13.40
N TRP A 296 23.41 -3.28 12.33
CA TRP A 296 22.93 -3.47 10.96
C TRP A 296 22.45 -4.90 10.70
N SER A 297 23.16 -5.90 11.25
CA SER A 297 22.82 -7.32 11.08
C SER A 297 21.50 -7.67 11.76
N TYR A 298 21.27 -7.15 12.96
CA TYR A 298 20.01 -7.33 13.65
C TYR A 298 18.84 -6.72 12.88
N MET A 299 19.00 -5.47 12.40
CA MET A 299 17.96 -4.81 11.59
C MET A 299 17.63 -5.59 10.32
N GLU A 300 18.63 -6.14 9.65
CA GLU A 300 18.45 -7.01 8.49
C GLU A 300 17.66 -8.27 8.85
N SER A 301 18.07 -8.99 9.88
CA SER A 301 17.41 -10.21 10.34
C SER A 301 15.95 -9.96 10.71
N VAL A 302 15.65 -8.83 11.39
CA VAL A 302 14.26 -8.43 11.67
C VAL A 302 13.46 -8.29 10.38
N MET A 303 13.97 -7.57 9.39
CA MET A 303 13.26 -7.35 8.13
C MET A 303 13.07 -8.63 7.32
N ARG A 304 14.07 -9.51 7.30
CA ARG A 304 14.02 -10.80 6.60
C ARG A 304 13.08 -11.79 7.28
N GLY A 305 12.90 -11.67 8.59
CA GLY A 305 11.93 -12.44 9.40
C GLY A 305 10.49 -11.92 9.33
N LEU A 306 10.21 -10.78 8.69
CA LEU A 306 8.84 -10.26 8.55
C LEU A 306 8.03 -11.09 7.54
N PRO A 307 6.71 -11.23 7.76
CA PRO A 307 5.81 -11.74 6.74
C PRO A 307 5.98 -10.97 5.42
N PHE A 308 5.85 -11.67 4.29
CA PHE A 308 6.03 -11.16 2.93
C PHE A 308 7.48 -10.81 2.52
N SER A 309 8.48 -11.00 3.37
CA SER A 309 9.87 -10.68 3.01
C SER A 309 10.35 -11.47 1.78
N ALA A 310 9.96 -12.74 1.62
CA ALA A 310 10.27 -13.51 0.43
C ALA A 310 9.69 -12.90 -0.87
N ALA A 311 8.48 -12.34 -0.81
CA ALA A 311 7.89 -11.65 -1.95
C ALA A 311 8.56 -10.30 -2.24
N VAL A 312 9.06 -9.62 -1.22
CA VAL A 312 9.86 -8.40 -1.37
C VAL A 312 11.20 -8.74 -2.02
N ALA A 313 11.89 -9.79 -1.56
CA ALA A 313 13.16 -10.24 -2.11
C ALA A 313 13.08 -10.52 -3.61
N SER A 314 12.05 -11.24 -4.05
CA SER A 314 11.89 -11.58 -5.48
C SER A 314 11.70 -10.33 -6.37
N ARG A 315 11.17 -9.24 -5.83
CA ARG A 315 10.94 -7.99 -6.57
C ARG A 315 12.15 -7.06 -6.61
N ILE A 316 12.97 -7.09 -5.58
CA ILE A 316 14.15 -6.21 -5.45
C ILE A 316 15.48 -6.96 -5.73
N GLY A 317 15.41 -8.12 -6.36
CA GLY A 317 16.58 -8.85 -6.86
C GLY A 317 17.47 -9.50 -5.79
N ASP A 318 16.89 -9.87 -4.66
CA ASP A 318 17.60 -10.55 -3.54
C ASP A 318 17.44 -12.08 -3.61
N VAL A 319 17.17 -12.61 -4.79
CA VAL A 319 17.23 -14.04 -5.03
C VAL A 319 18.72 -14.37 -5.12
N ARG A 320 19.25 -15.06 -4.12
CA ARG A 320 20.58 -15.67 -4.24
C ARG A 320 20.58 -16.53 -5.49
N THR A 321 21.61 -16.37 -6.28
CA THR A 321 21.82 -17.28 -7.41
C THR A 321 21.98 -18.70 -6.88
N PRO A 322 21.63 -19.76 -7.62
CA PRO A 322 21.85 -21.14 -7.19
C PRO A 322 23.30 -21.40 -6.72
N GLU A 323 24.25 -20.61 -7.19
CA GLU A 323 25.67 -20.68 -6.82
C GLU A 323 25.92 -20.06 -5.44
N GLU A 324 25.27 -18.94 -5.10
CA GLU A 324 25.33 -18.32 -3.77
C GLU A 324 24.61 -19.17 -2.72
N GLU A 325 23.51 -19.87 -3.08
CA GLU A 325 22.86 -20.86 -2.20
C GLU A 325 23.77 -22.07 -1.95
N ARG A 326 24.53 -22.52 -2.95
CA ARG A 326 25.50 -23.62 -2.84
C ARG A 326 26.69 -23.24 -1.95
N ILE A 327 27.19 -22.01 -2.04
CA ILE A 327 28.28 -21.51 -1.18
C ILE A 327 27.80 -21.36 0.26
N ALA A 328 26.60 -20.84 0.49
CA ALA A 328 26.03 -20.71 1.83
C ALA A 328 25.76 -22.07 2.51
N SER A 329 25.42 -23.09 1.73
CA SER A 329 25.21 -24.47 2.26
C SER A 329 26.51 -25.23 2.55
N LEU A 330 27.67 -24.75 2.08
CA LEU A 330 28.99 -25.30 2.36
C LEU A 330 29.66 -24.64 3.58
N ALA A 331 29.07 -23.59 4.13
CA ALA A 331 29.58 -22.83 5.27
C ALA A 331 28.90 -23.19 6.61
N ILE A 332 28.05 -24.24 6.64
CA ILE A 332 27.47 -24.89 7.81
C ILE A 332 28.09 -26.29 7.96
#